data_3f9cfd1d02f871ca2bd28b7eced2af4e
#
_entry.id   3f9cfd1d02f871ca2bd28b7eced2af4e
#
_cell.length_a   1.000
_cell.length_b   1.000
_cell.length_c   1.000
_cell.angle_alpha   90.00
_cell.angle_beta   90.00
_cell.angle_gamma   90.00
#
_symmetry.space_group_name_H-M   'P 1'
#
loop_
_entity.id
_entity.type
_entity.pdbx_description
1 polymer ?
#
loop_
_entity_poly.entity_id
_entity_poly.type
_entity_poly.pdbx_seq_one_letter_code
_entity_poly.pdbx_strand_id
1 'polypeptide(L)'
;MKVLTEAAASQTVAVLDAGGIVVLPTRRWYMLCADSTDARACRLLFAGKGRPATKPLALVMASNAAVAARFTLSDQARRLAEGLWPGDLALLLPWSEPRSAADLDWLGTRTAMVTRDPWLLGEVAAQTRNPPAVTVVSRSDGRDAVERQPALSPAEVARFVERTALPVEILVDGGVCPLGRGLTVVDCSSAPRLVREGAVHARAVSEALGVPESALGTVPSAAP
;
A
#
# COMPACT_ATOMS: atom_id res chain seq x y z
N MET A 1 13.50 4.25 17.57
CA MET A 1 12.96 4.91 16.35
C MET A 1 13.66 6.25 16.17
N LYS A 2 14.34 6.46 15.04
CA LYS A 2 14.96 7.73 14.63
C LYS A 2 13.94 8.54 13.85
N VAL A 3 13.79 9.83 14.13
CA VAL A 3 12.91 10.73 13.36
C VAL A 3 13.79 11.51 12.37
N LEU A 4 13.41 11.50 11.09
CA LEU A 4 14.12 12.17 10.00
C LEU A 4 13.17 13.11 9.25
N THR A 5 13.72 14.09 8.54
CA THR A 5 12.97 14.94 7.60
C THR A 5 12.87 14.27 6.22
N GLU A 6 12.05 14.80 5.32
CA GLU A 6 11.81 14.24 3.99
C GLU A 6 13.06 14.01 3.10
N ALA A 7 14.17 14.69 3.38
CA ALA A 7 15.45 14.49 2.66
C ALA A 7 16.13 13.13 2.95
N ALA A 8 15.46 12.20 3.64
CA ALA A 8 16.05 10.96 4.17
C ALA A 8 15.80 9.71 3.30
N ALA A 9 15.47 9.83 2.01
CA ALA A 9 15.16 8.69 1.16
C ALA A 9 16.27 7.62 1.19
N SER A 10 17.54 7.98 1.05
CA SER A 10 18.66 7.04 1.04
C SER A 10 18.84 6.26 2.35
N GLN A 11 18.65 6.93 3.51
CA GLN A 11 18.71 6.25 4.80
C GLN A 11 17.56 5.27 4.99
N THR A 12 16.37 5.64 4.50
CA THR A 12 15.17 4.80 4.52
C THR A 12 15.36 3.56 3.65
N VAL A 13 15.91 3.72 2.45
CA VAL A 13 16.25 2.61 1.54
C VAL A 13 17.23 1.64 2.21
N ALA A 14 18.30 2.15 2.84
CA ALA A 14 19.29 1.30 3.50
C ALA A 14 18.67 0.46 4.62
N VAL A 15 17.74 1.02 5.41
CA VAL A 15 17.04 0.28 6.47
C VAL A 15 16.11 -0.79 5.88
N LEU A 16 15.34 -0.45 4.85
CA LEU A 16 14.45 -1.43 4.18
C LEU A 16 15.25 -2.58 3.57
N ASP A 17 16.34 -2.28 2.85
CA ASP A 17 17.20 -3.29 2.23
C ASP A 17 17.96 -4.17 3.24
N ALA A 18 18.06 -3.72 4.50
CA ALA A 18 18.59 -4.49 5.62
C ALA A 18 17.51 -5.29 6.39
N GLY A 19 16.25 -5.27 5.94
CA GLY A 19 15.12 -5.98 6.58
C GLY A 19 14.51 -5.24 7.77
N GLY A 20 14.78 -3.93 7.91
CA GLY A 20 14.18 -3.07 8.92
C GLY A 20 12.77 -2.60 8.54
N ILE A 21 12.10 -1.98 9.51
CA ILE A 21 10.77 -1.39 9.35
C ILE A 21 10.87 0.12 9.44
N VAL A 22 10.27 0.81 8.47
CA VAL A 22 10.22 2.27 8.45
C VAL A 22 8.77 2.76 8.35
N VAL A 23 8.57 4.02 8.75
CA VAL A 23 7.29 4.70 8.57
C VAL A 23 7.49 5.92 7.70
N LEU A 24 6.72 6.00 6.61
CA LEU A 24 6.77 7.07 5.63
C LEU A 24 5.44 7.81 5.55
N PRO A 25 5.46 9.15 5.40
CA PRO A 25 4.27 9.92 5.09
C PRO A 25 3.84 9.70 3.64
N THR A 26 2.53 9.78 3.41
CA THR A 26 1.93 9.98 2.09
C THR A 26 0.96 11.15 2.18
N ARG A 27 0.34 11.56 1.08
CA ARG A 27 -0.72 12.56 1.15
C ARG A 27 -1.95 12.08 1.94
N ARG A 28 -2.13 10.76 2.07
CA ARG A 28 -3.31 10.15 2.69
C ARG A 28 -3.13 9.97 4.20
N TRP A 29 -2.05 9.32 4.58
CA TRP A 29 -1.70 8.93 5.95
C TRP A 29 -0.29 8.36 6.02
N TYR A 30 0.18 8.05 7.20
CA TYR A 30 1.46 7.39 7.42
C TYR A 30 1.38 5.89 7.11
N MET A 31 2.41 5.38 6.44
CA MET A 31 2.52 3.98 6.01
C MET A 31 3.66 3.27 6.72
N LEU A 32 3.39 2.11 7.29
CA LEU A 32 4.40 1.13 7.68
C LEU A 32 4.92 0.45 6.43
N CYS A 33 6.25 0.35 6.30
CA CYS A 33 6.91 -0.23 5.14
C CYS A 33 7.95 -1.25 5.58
N ALA A 34 8.04 -2.37 4.84
CA ALA A 34 9.05 -3.41 4.97
C ALA A 34 9.46 -3.90 3.59
N ASP A 35 10.61 -4.54 3.45
CA ASP A 35 10.96 -5.29 2.22
C ASP A 35 9.92 -6.39 2.00
N SER A 36 9.30 -6.43 0.82
CA SER A 36 8.25 -7.40 0.50
C SER A 36 8.72 -8.85 0.48
N THR A 37 10.02 -9.09 0.40
CA THR A 37 10.63 -10.42 0.41
C THR A 37 11.10 -10.85 1.80
N ASP A 38 11.14 -9.92 2.77
CA ASP A 38 11.49 -10.24 4.15
C ASP A 38 10.26 -10.72 4.93
N ALA A 39 10.13 -12.05 5.03
CA ALA A 39 9.04 -12.69 5.75
C ALA A 39 8.95 -12.25 7.22
N ARG A 40 10.11 -12.05 7.91
CA ARG A 40 10.15 -11.63 9.30
C ARG A 40 9.59 -10.23 9.46
N ALA A 41 10.07 -9.28 8.66
CA ALA A 41 9.61 -7.89 8.70
C ALA A 41 8.11 -7.78 8.35
N CYS A 42 7.66 -8.48 7.29
CA CYS A 42 6.24 -8.50 6.91
C CYS A 42 5.34 -9.09 8.02
N ARG A 43 5.73 -10.20 8.67
CA ARG A 43 4.97 -10.77 9.79
C ARG A 43 4.91 -9.85 11.00
N LEU A 44 5.97 -9.08 11.26
CA LEU A 44 5.95 -8.06 12.32
C LEU A 44 4.90 -6.97 12.02
N LEU A 45 4.70 -6.57 10.75
CA LEU A 45 3.63 -5.64 10.39
C LEU A 45 2.25 -6.20 10.70
N PHE A 46 2.01 -7.50 10.44
CA PHE A 46 0.75 -8.14 10.81
C PHE A 46 0.55 -8.18 12.33
N ALA A 47 1.55 -8.64 13.06
CA ALA A 47 1.48 -8.77 14.51
C ALA A 47 1.26 -7.41 15.20
N GLY A 48 2.07 -6.40 14.85
CA GLY A 48 1.97 -5.06 15.45
C GLY A 48 0.64 -4.36 15.19
N LYS A 49 -0.04 -4.71 14.09
CA LYS A 49 -1.37 -4.16 13.75
C LYS A 49 -2.54 -5.01 14.26
N GLY A 50 -2.32 -6.25 14.70
CA GLY A 50 -3.41 -7.23 14.83
C GLY A 50 -4.14 -7.45 13.49
N ARG A 51 -3.37 -7.48 12.38
CA ARG A 51 -3.93 -7.55 11.02
C ARG A 51 -4.37 -8.96 10.69
N PRO A 52 -5.62 -9.19 10.25
CA PRO A 52 -6.03 -10.51 9.79
C PRO A 52 -5.21 -10.98 8.59
N ALA A 53 -4.83 -12.25 8.55
CA ALA A 53 -4.10 -12.86 7.44
C ALA A 53 -4.86 -12.75 6.10
N THR A 54 -6.19 -12.62 6.14
CA THR A 54 -7.05 -12.43 4.96
C THR A 54 -6.92 -11.05 4.31
N LYS A 55 -6.22 -10.10 4.96
CA LYS A 55 -5.99 -8.74 4.42
C LYS A 55 -4.51 -8.59 4.04
N PRO A 56 -4.08 -8.93 2.82
CA PRO A 56 -2.68 -8.84 2.43
C PRO A 56 -2.15 -7.40 2.48
N LEU A 57 -0.83 -7.25 2.53
CA LEU A 57 -0.14 -5.97 2.39
C LEU A 57 -0.22 -5.49 0.94
N ALA A 58 -0.11 -4.18 0.71
CA ALA A 58 0.02 -3.64 -0.63
C ALA A 58 1.49 -3.56 -1.04
N LEU A 59 1.76 -3.68 -2.34
CA LEU A 59 3.07 -3.43 -2.94
C LEU A 59 3.13 -2.03 -3.54
N VAL A 60 4.20 -1.31 -3.27
CA VAL A 60 4.50 -0.05 -3.94
C VAL A 60 5.55 -0.29 -5.03
N MET A 61 5.17 -0.05 -6.27
CA MET A 61 6.01 -0.34 -7.43
C MET A 61 6.68 0.93 -7.96
N ALA A 62 7.92 0.78 -8.40
CA ALA A 62 8.73 1.88 -8.94
C ALA A 62 8.18 2.43 -10.27
N SER A 63 7.72 1.55 -11.17
CA SER A 63 7.29 1.92 -12.52
C SER A 63 6.22 0.97 -13.07
N ASN A 64 5.50 1.39 -14.13
CA ASN A 64 4.57 0.52 -14.84
C ASN A 64 5.32 -0.67 -15.49
N ALA A 65 6.55 -0.48 -15.91
CA ALA A 65 7.39 -1.58 -16.43
C ALA A 65 7.70 -2.61 -15.34
N ALA A 66 8.03 -2.15 -14.11
CA ALA A 66 8.25 -3.06 -12.98
C ALA A 66 6.98 -3.84 -12.58
N VAL A 67 5.79 -3.22 -12.74
CA VAL A 67 4.51 -3.91 -12.58
C VAL A 67 4.33 -4.97 -13.65
N ALA A 68 4.51 -4.62 -14.94
CA ALA A 68 4.33 -5.55 -16.06
C ALA A 68 5.28 -6.74 -16.02
N ALA A 69 6.46 -6.59 -15.39
CA ALA A 69 7.41 -7.69 -15.20
C ALA A 69 6.99 -8.73 -14.15
N ARG A 70 6.02 -8.40 -13.29
CA ARG A 70 5.60 -9.26 -12.14
C ARG A 70 4.14 -9.67 -12.17
N PHE A 71 3.31 -8.93 -12.89
CA PHE A 71 1.85 -9.09 -12.88
C PHE A 71 1.28 -9.19 -14.28
N THR A 72 0.22 -9.96 -14.42
CA THR A 72 -0.56 -10.00 -15.65
C THR A 72 -1.46 -8.77 -15.71
N LEU A 73 -1.27 -7.95 -16.75
CA LEU A 73 -2.10 -6.78 -17.00
C LEU A 73 -2.97 -7.01 -18.24
N SER A 74 -4.28 -6.97 -18.06
CA SER A 74 -5.22 -6.82 -19.15
C SER A 74 -5.08 -5.42 -19.79
N ASP A 75 -5.62 -5.22 -20.98
CA ASP A 75 -5.63 -3.89 -21.63
C ASP A 75 -6.33 -2.83 -20.77
N GLN A 76 -7.38 -3.23 -20.05
CA GLN A 76 -8.10 -2.37 -19.11
C GLN A 76 -7.24 -2.01 -17.89
N ALA A 77 -6.50 -2.98 -17.32
CA ALA A 77 -5.56 -2.71 -16.24
C ALA A 77 -4.42 -1.77 -16.69
N ARG A 78 -3.95 -1.91 -17.94
CA ARG A 78 -2.96 -0.99 -18.54
C ARG A 78 -3.50 0.44 -18.66
N ARG A 79 -4.72 0.62 -19.17
CA ARG A 79 -5.36 1.94 -19.26
C ARG A 79 -5.49 2.61 -17.90
N LEU A 80 -5.91 1.87 -16.86
CA LEU A 80 -5.95 2.39 -15.49
C LEU A 80 -4.57 2.79 -14.97
N ALA A 81 -3.57 1.96 -15.21
CA ALA A 81 -2.19 2.21 -14.80
C ALA A 81 -1.57 3.42 -15.52
N GLU A 82 -1.84 3.59 -16.81
CA GLU A 82 -1.33 4.71 -17.63
C GLU A 82 -2.04 6.03 -17.28
N GLY A 83 -3.36 5.97 -17.05
CA GLY A 83 -4.16 7.17 -16.80
C GLY A 83 -4.12 7.67 -15.36
N LEU A 84 -3.89 6.78 -14.36
CA LEU A 84 -4.08 7.11 -12.94
C LEU A 84 -2.87 6.83 -12.06
N TRP A 85 -1.77 6.26 -12.58
CA TRP A 85 -0.51 6.07 -11.87
C TRP A 85 0.62 6.95 -12.42
N PRO A 86 1.50 7.45 -11.53
CA PRO A 86 1.46 7.33 -10.06
C PRO A 86 0.33 8.17 -9.46
N GLY A 87 -0.37 7.63 -8.44
CA GLY A 87 -1.53 8.29 -7.85
C GLY A 87 -2.27 7.46 -6.81
N ASP A 88 -3.45 7.93 -6.44
CA ASP A 88 -4.25 7.38 -5.33
C ASP A 88 -5.12 6.17 -5.73
N LEU A 89 -4.60 5.34 -6.63
CA LEU A 89 -5.21 4.11 -7.11
C LEU A 89 -4.39 2.89 -6.69
N ALA A 90 -5.06 1.84 -6.26
CA ALA A 90 -4.52 0.49 -6.16
C ALA A 90 -5.27 -0.47 -7.08
N LEU A 91 -4.55 -1.35 -7.74
CA LEU A 91 -5.10 -2.42 -8.55
C LEU A 91 -4.85 -3.77 -7.86
N LEU A 92 -5.84 -4.64 -7.85
CA LEU A 92 -5.64 -6.05 -7.56
C LEU A 92 -5.26 -6.73 -8.87
N LEU A 93 -4.02 -7.18 -8.97
CA LEU A 93 -3.44 -7.75 -10.18
C LEU A 93 -3.06 -9.21 -9.96
N PRO A 94 -3.37 -10.12 -10.91
CA PRO A 94 -2.86 -11.48 -10.86
C PRO A 94 -1.35 -11.50 -11.01
N TRP A 95 -0.67 -12.37 -10.26
CA TRP A 95 0.73 -12.64 -10.48
C TRP A 95 0.94 -13.24 -11.89
N SER A 96 2.01 -12.85 -12.57
CA SER A 96 2.39 -13.42 -13.87
C SER A 96 2.80 -14.89 -13.76
N GLU A 97 3.36 -15.26 -12.61
CA GLU A 97 3.72 -16.63 -12.25
C GLU A 97 3.03 -17.03 -10.94
N PRO A 98 2.60 -18.29 -10.81
CA PRO A 98 2.00 -18.79 -9.58
C PRO A 98 2.95 -18.58 -8.39
N ARG A 99 2.40 -18.16 -7.26
CA ARG A 99 3.12 -18.00 -5.99
C ARG A 99 2.61 -19.00 -4.97
N SER A 100 3.53 -19.61 -4.22
CA SER A 100 3.12 -20.46 -3.12
C SER A 100 2.73 -19.65 -1.90
N ALA A 101 1.84 -20.18 -1.06
CA ALA A 101 1.46 -19.53 0.20
C ALA A 101 2.67 -19.39 1.15
N ALA A 102 3.63 -20.31 1.07
CA ALA A 102 4.84 -20.25 1.89
C ALA A 102 5.76 -19.07 1.52
N ASP A 103 5.71 -18.63 0.25
CA ASP A 103 6.62 -17.61 -0.25
C ASP A 103 6.10 -16.19 -0.04
N LEU A 104 4.78 -15.98 -0.17
CA LEU A 104 4.21 -14.62 -0.19
C LEU A 104 2.78 -14.55 0.37
N ASP A 105 2.44 -15.28 1.42
CA ASP A 105 1.11 -15.27 2.02
C ASP A 105 0.67 -13.85 2.46
N TRP A 106 1.63 -13.03 2.89
CA TRP A 106 1.39 -11.63 3.28
C TRP A 106 1.06 -10.68 2.14
N LEU A 107 1.28 -11.07 0.87
CA LEU A 107 0.97 -10.27 -0.32
C LEU A 107 -0.26 -10.77 -1.09
N GLY A 108 -0.77 -11.94 -0.72
CA GLY A 108 -1.82 -12.65 -1.46
C GLY A 108 -1.26 -13.57 -2.54
N THR A 109 -1.78 -14.79 -2.61
CA THR A 109 -1.24 -15.88 -3.45
C THR A 109 -1.70 -15.82 -4.90
N ARG A 110 -2.92 -15.34 -5.16
CA ARG A 110 -3.50 -15.24 -6.51
C ARG A 110 -3.32 -13.86 -7.12
N THR A 111 -3.62 -12.85 -6.32
CA THR A 111 -3.55 -11.44 -6.70
C THR A 111 -2.83 -10.67 -5.60
N ALA A 112 -2.12 -9.62 -5.98
CA ALA A 112 -1.58 -8.65 -5.03
C ALA A 112 -2.25 -7.30 -5.21
N MET A 113 -2.33 -6.53 -4.12
CA MET A 113 -2.68 -5.12 -4.18
C MET A 113 -1.45 -4.32 -4.57
N VAL A 114 -1.51 -3.67 -5.70
CA VAL A 114 -0.39 -2.93 -6.30
C VAL A 114 -0.74 -1.46 -6.43
N THR A 115 0.19 -0.59 -6.07
CA THR A 115 0.04 0.87 -6.24
C THR A 115 1.36 1.51 -6.64
N ARG A 116 1.30 2.76 -7.13
CA ARG A 116 2.46 3.61 -7.38
C ARG A 116 2.22 4.96 -6.72
N ASP A 117 3.10 5.32 -5.81
CA ASP A 117 3.02 6.59 -5.11
C ASP A 117 3.83 7.67 -5.85
N PRO A 118 3.31 8.91 -6.03
CA PRO A 118 4.01 9.98 -6.74
C PRO A 118 4.99 10.78 -5.87
N TRP A 119 5.14 10.42 -4.60
CA TRP A 119 5.91 11.17 -3.60
C TRP A 119 7.05 10.32 -3.03
N LEU A 120 7.49 10.68 -1.82
CA LEU A 120 8.61 10.04 -1.12
C LEU A 120 8.54 8.50 -1.10
N LEU A 121 7.36 7.91 -0.89
CA LEU A 121 7.21 6.46 -0.89
C LEU A 121 7.52 5.86 -2.27
N GLY A 122 7.15 6.54 -3.36
CA GLY A 122 7.51 6.15 -4.73
C GLY A 122 9.00 6.32 -5.02
N GLU A 123 9.63 7.38 -4.50
CA GLU A 123 11.08 7.60 -4.61
C GLU A 123 11.87 6.50 -3.89
N VAL A 124 11.43 6.12 -2.69
CA VAL A 124 12.01 5.00 -1.93
C VAL A 124 11.83 3.69 -2.69
N ALA A 125 10.62 3.42 -3.20
CA ALA A 125 10.34 2.21 -3.99
C ALA A 125 11.17 2.10 -5.27
N ALA A 126 11.60 3.23 -5.84
CA ALA A 126 12.46 3.26 -7.03
C ALA A 126 13.93 2.94 -6.71
N GLN A 127 14.34 3.03 -5.46
CA GLN A 127 15.73 2.85 -5.03
C GLN A 127 15.96 1.56 -4.23
N THR A 128 14.90 0.95 -3.65
CA THR A 128 14.99 -0.32 -2.93
C THR A 128 15.21 -1.50 -3.88
N ARG A 129 15.93 -2.54 -3.40
CA ARG A 129 16.16 -3.78 -4.16
C ARG A 129 14.86 -4.50 -4.51
N ASN A 130 13.94 -4.51 -3.57
CA ASN A 130 12.62 -5.13 -3.71
C ASN A 130 11.52 -4.10 -3.47
N PRO A 131 10.36 -4.24 -4.11
CA PRO A 131 9.23 -3.34 -3.85
C PRO A 131 8.86 -3.34 -2.36
N PRO A 132 8.66 -2.19 -1.72
CA PRO A 132 8.16 -2.16 -0.34
C PRO A 132 6.77 -2.76 -0.22
N ALA A 133 6.58 -3.66 0.75
CA ALA A 133 5.28 -4.07 1.25
C ALA A 133 4.80 -3.06 2.28
N VAL A 134 3.58 -2.55 2.12
CA VAL A 134 3.10 -1.43 2.93
C VAL A 134 1.72 -1.67 3.53
N THR A 135 1.50 -1.04 4.67
CA THR A 135 0.18 -0.94 5.29
C THR A 135 0.06 0.36 6.08
N VAL A 136 -1.16 0.86 6.24
CA VAL A 136 -1.41 2.09 7.00
C VAL A 136 -1.07 1.92 8.48
N VAL A 137 -0.56 2.97 9.12
CA VAL A 137 -0.32 3.01 10.56
C VAL A 137 -1.66 3.11 11.29
N SER A 138 -2.20 1.98 11.70
CA SER A 138 -3.44 1.85 12.51
C SER A 138 -3.55 0.45 13.10
N ARG A 139 -4.36 0.26 14.14
CA ARG A 139 -4.72 -1.08 14.64
C ARG A 139 -5.89 -1.65 13.84
N SER A 140 -5.77 -2.89 13.40
CA SER A 140 -6.90 -3.60 12.76
C SER A 140 -7.84 -4.23 13.79
N ASP A 141 -7.30 -4.59 14.95
CA ASP A 141 -7.99 -5.15 16.12
C ASP A 141 -8.21 -4.11 17.23
N GLY A 142 -8.09 -2.82 16.91
CA GLY A 142 -8.23 -1.73 17.87
C GLY A 142 -9.57 -1.77 18.61
N ARG A 143 -9.54 -1.53 19.94
CA ARG A 143 -10.71 -1.60 20.84
C ARG A 143 -11.70 -0.47 20.58
N ASP A 144 -11.23 0.66 20.10
CA ASP A 144 -12.05 1.83 19.80
C ASP A 144 -11.81 2.38 18.37
N ALA A 145 -12.62 3.36 17.99
CA ALA A 145 -12.52 3.97 16.65
C ALA A 145 -11.21 4.71 16.45
N VAL A 146 -10.62 5.29 17.50
CA VAL A 146 -9.37 6.06 17.42
C VAL A 146 -8.19 5.14 17.10
N GLU A 147 -8.10 3.98 17.76
CA GLU A 147 -7.05 3.01 17.49
C GLU A 147 -7.12 2.43 16.06
N ARG A 148 -8.32 2.33 15.50
CA ARG A 148 -8.54 1.85 14.13
C ARG A 148 -8.30 2.92 13.07
N GLN A 149 -8.31 4.20 13.44
CA GLN A 149 -8.06 5.27 12.47
C GLN A 149 -6.60 5.30 12.00
N PRO A 150 -6.38 5.59 10.71
CA PRO A 150 -5.05 5.83 10.18
C PRO A 150 -4.36 7.02 10.83
N ALA A 151 -3.08 6.88 11.14
CA ALA A 151 -2.28 7.99 11.65
C ALA A 151 -2.06 9.05 10.56
N LEU A 152 -2.40 10.29 10.87
CA LEU A 152 -2.24 11.47 10.01
C LEU A 152 -1.02 12.33 10.39
N SER A 153 -0.45 12.10 11.57
CA SER A 153 0.65 12.91 12.09
C SER A 153 1.76 12.06 12.71
N PRO A 154 3.00 12.58 12.82
CA PRO A 154 4.11 11.89 13.50
C PRO A 154 3.78 11.54 14.95
N ALA A 155 3.04 12.39 15.64
CA ALA A 155 2.64 12.14 17.03
C ALA A 155 1.71 10.93 17.16
N GLU A 156 0.82 10.71 16.20
CA GLU A 156 -0.04 9.51 16.16
C GLU A 156 0.75 8.25 15.84
N VAL A 157 1.76 8.35 14.94
CA VAL A 157 2.70 7.27 14.67
C VAL A 157 3.49 6.90 15.94
N ALA A 158 4.02 7.88 16.66
CA ALA A 158 4.76 7.63 17.90
C ALA A 158 3.90 6.87 18.92
N ARG A 159 2.64 7.30 19.14
CA ARG A 159 1.70 6.61 20.03
C ARG A 159 1.40 5.17 19.56
N PHE A 160 1.27 4.94 18.25
CA PHE A 160 1.07 3.61 17.70
C PHE A 160 2.29 2.71 17.97
N VAL A 161 3.50 3.19 17.69
CA VAL A 161 4.74 2.44 17.92
C VAL A 161 4.92 2.09 19.39
N GLU A 162 4.67 3.05 20.28
CA GLU A 162 4.77 2.87 21.73
C GLU A 162 3.80 1.78 22.25
N ARG A 163 2.56 1.78 21.77
CA ARG A 163 1.54 0.78 22.17
C ARG A 163 1.78 -0.61 21.61
N THR A 164 2.34 -0.72 20.40
CA THR A 164 2.51 -2.00 19.69
C THR A 164 3.88 -2.62 19.91
N ALA A 165 4.84 -1.85 20.44
CA ALA A 165 6.25 -2.20 20.52
C ALA A 165 6.85 -2.68 19.16
N LEU A 166 6.24 -2.24 18.03
CA LEU A 166 6.74 -2.58 16.70
C LEU A 166 8.14 -1.95 16.54
N PRO A 167 9.15 -2.72 16.09
CA PRO A 167 10.53 -2.25 15.99
C PRO A 167 10.72 -1.34 14.77
N VAL A 168 10.04 -0.20 14.76
CA VAL A 168 10.22 0.84 13.73
C VAL A 168 11.57 1.53 13.94
N GLU A 169 12.43 1.50 12.94
CA GLU A 169 13.76 2.09 12.99
C GLU A 169 13.74 3.57 12.60
N ILE A 170 13.02 3.91 11.54
CA ILE A 170 12.91 5.28 11.03
C ILE A 170 11.43 5.68 10.92
N LEU A 171 11.14 6.88 11.39
CA LEU A 171 9.95 7.66 11.06
C LEU A 171 10.39 8.88 10.26
N VAL A 172 9.90 9.03 9.05
CA VAL A 172 10.08 10.29 8.32
C VAL A 172 8.93 11.22 8.66
N ASP A 173 9.28 12.41 9.18
CA ASP A 173 8.32 13.45 9.53
C ASP A 173 7.99 14.29 8.29
N GLY A 174 6.79 14.10 7.76
CA GLY A 174 6.20 14.90 6.67
C GLY A 174 5.05 15.78 7.16
N GLY A 175 4.95 16.04 8.46
CA GLY A 175 3.86 16.82 9.04
C GLY A 175 2.53 16.09 9.03
N VAL A 176 1.43 16.84 8.84
CA VAL A 176 0.08 16.29 8.82
C VAL A 176 -0.33 15.90 7.40
N CYS A 177 -0.76 14.66 7.23
CA CYS A 177 -1.26 14.16 5.94
C CYS A 177 -2.60 14.83 5.57
N PRO A 178 -2.67 15.55 4.41
CA PRO A 178 -3.79 16.46 4.15
C PRO A 178 -5.08 15.77 3.69
N LEU A 179 -5.04 14.56 3.11
CA LEU A 179 -6.22 13.97 2.47
C LEU A 179 -7.08 13.14 3.42
N GLY A 180 -6.50 12.34 4.31
CA GLY A 180 -7.24 11.45 5.21
C GLY A 180 -8.18 10.45 4.52
N ARG A 181 -7.99 10.19 3.21
CA ARG A 181 -8.81 9.26 2.40
C ARG A 181 -7.95 8.13 1.84
N GLY A 182 -8.54 6.93 1.76
CA GLY A 182 -7.88 5.73 1.25
C GLY A 182 -7.63 5.74 -0.25
N LEU A 183 -6.82 4.78 -0.69
CA LEU A 183 -6.72 4.45 -2.12
C LEU A 183 -8.08 3.99 -2.64
N THR A 184 -8.41 4.37 -3.86
CA THR A 184 -9.42 3.67 -4.64
C THR A 184 -8.84 2.33 -5.05
N VAL A 185 -9.63 1.26 -4.93
CA VAL A 185 -9.20 -0.11 -5.22
C VAL A 185 -10.06 -0.68 -6.33
N VAL A 186 -9.41 -1.10 -7.42
CA VAL A 186 -10.06 -1.78 -8.55
C VAL A 186 -9.51 -3.19 -8.68
N ASP A 187 -10.39 -4.18 -8.70
CA ASP A 187 -10.02 -5.57 -8.99
C ASP A 187 -9.92 -5.75 -10.51
N CYS A 188 -8.71 -6.08 -10.97
CA CYS A 188 -8.40 -6.35 -12.38
C CYS A 188 -8.01 -7.82 -12.61
N SER A 189 -8.38 -8.73 -11.72
CA SER A 189 -8.17 -10.18 -11.89
C SER A 189 -9.04 -10.79 -13.01
N SER A 190 -10.09 -10.08 -13.38
CA SER A 190 -10.99 -10.35 -14.51
C SER A 190 -11.42 -9.01 -15.13
N ALA A 191 -12.65 -8.86 -15.60
CA ALA A 191 -13.20 -7.55 -15.97
C ALA A 191 -13.11 -6.60 -14.75
N PRO A 192 -12.64 -5.35 -14.92
CA PRO A 192 -12.43 -4.42 -13.83
C PRO A 192 -13.67 -4.19 -12.98
N ARG A 193 -13.53 -4.26 -11.67
CA ARG A 193 -14.59 -3.99 -10.70
C ARG A 193 -14.08 -3.08 -9.60
N LEU A 194 -14.87 -2.07 -9.27
CA LEU A 194 -14.59 -1.18 -8.15
C LEU A 194 -14.83 -1.93 -6.83
N VAL A 195 -13.76 -2.17 -6.08
CA VAL A 195 -13.82 -2.81 -4.76
C VAL A 195 -14.09 -1.78 -3.68
N ARG A 196 -13.47 -0.61 -3.81
CA ARG A 196 -13.64 0.50 -2.87
C ARG A 196 -13.33 1.81 -3.57
N GLU A 197 -14.25 2.76 -3.47
CA GLU A 197 -13.96 4.14 -3.81
C GLU A 197 -13.18 4.83 -2.69
N GLY A 198 -12.16 5.56 -3.07
CA GLY A 198 -11.28 6.32 -2.17
C GLY A 198 -11.02 7.72 -2.70
N ALA A 199 -9.75 8.12 -2.77
CA ALA A 199 -9.37 9.46 -3.23
C ALA A 199 -9.59 9.68 -4.73
N VAL A 200 -9.58 8.62 -5.55
CA VAL A 200 -9.97 8.65 -6.97
C VAL A 200 -11.45 8.29 -7.08
N HIS A 201 -12.27 9.17 -7.65
CA HIS A 201 -13.70 8.91 -7.82
C HIS A 201 -13.98 7.85 -8.89
N ALA A 202 -15.09 7.12 -8.75
CA ALA A 202 -15.56 6.12 -9.70
C ALA A 202 -15.63 6.66 -11.14
N ARG A 203 -16.03 7.92 -11.29
CA ARG A 203 -16.05 8.63 -12.57
C ARG A 203 -14.66 8.66 -13.23
N ALA A 204 -13.60 9.00 -12.52
CA ALA A 204 -12.24 9.03 -13.08
C ALA A 204 -11.75 7.64 -13.49
N VAL A 205 -12.15 6.60 -12.74
CA VAL A 205 -11.88 5.20 -13.09
C VAL A 205 -12.59 4.82 -14.39
N SER A 206 -13.88 5.17 -14.53
CA SER A 206 -14.68 4.87 -15.72
C SER A 206 -14.18 5.63 -16.96
N GLU A 207 -13.78 6.90 -16.79
CA GLU A 207 -13.17 7.71 -17.85
C GLU A 207 -11.85 7.08 -18.34
N ALA A 208 -10.97 6.64 -17.44
CA ALA A 208 -9.72 5.97 -17.79
C ALA A 208 -9.95 4.62 -18.50
N LEU A 209 -11.03 3.93 -18.18
CA LEU A 209 -11.43 2.69 -18.85
C LEU A 209 -12.12 2.92 -20.21
N GLY A 210 -12.62 4.12 -20.46
CA GLY A 210 -13.42 4.43 -21.65
C GLY A 210 -14.81 3.80 -21.61
N VAL A 211 -15.40 3.63 -20.42
CA VAL A 211 -16.74 3.05 -20.23
C VAL A 211 -17.62 4.01 -19.42
N PRO A 212 -18.96 3.95 -19.55
CA PRO A 212 -19.83 4.71 -18.68
C PRO A 212 -19.72 4.21 -17.22
N GLU A 213 -19.88 5.10 -16.25
CA GLU A 213 -19.79 4.75 -14.82
C GLU A 213 -20.77 3.64 -14.42
N SER A 214 -21.96 3.60 -15.03
CA SER A 214 -22.96 2.54 -14.82
C SER A 214 -22.51 1.15 -15.27
N ALA A 215 -21.48 1.06 -16.15
CA ALA A 215 -20.91 -0.20 -16.59
C ALA A 215 -19.73 -0.65 -15.71
N LEU A 216 -19.28 0.19 -14.79
CA LEU A 216 -18.25 -0.17 -13.83
C LEU A 216 -18.84 -1.13 -12.79
N GLY A 217 -18.47 -2.40 -12.87
CA GLY A 217 -18.89 -3.39 -11.89
C GLY A 217 -18.47 -2.98 -10.47
N THR A 218 -19.30 -3.24 -9.48
CA THR A 218 -18.96 -3.02 -8.06
C THR A 218 -18.89 -4.35 -7.34
N VAL A 219 -17.95 -4.47 -6.41
CA VAL A 219 -17.92 -5.58 -5.45
C VAL A 219 -18.67 -5.09 -4.21
N PRO A 220 -19.66 -5.83 -3.69
CA PRO A 220 -20.27 -5.47 -2.42
C PRO A 220 -19.17 -5.28 -1.39
N SER A 221 -19.13 -4.09 -0.75
CA SER A 221 -18.17 -3.83 0.31
C SER A 221 -18.40 -4.86 1.40
N ALA A 222 -17.45 -5.76 1.61
CA ALA A 222 -17.39 -6.45 2.88
C ALA A 222 -17.23 -5.33 3.93
N ALA A 223 -18.21 -5.17 4.79
CA ALA A 223 -18.21 -4.17 5.86
C ALA A 223 -16.90 -4.25 6.65
N PRO A 224 -16.45 -3.14 7.22
CA PRO A 224 -15.12 -2.98 7.83
C PRO A 224 -14.82 -3.99 8.93
#